data_8c50b3b64225919a05ca2e7328c57607
#
_entry.id   8c50b3b64225919a05ca2e7328c57607
#
_cell.length_a   1.000
_cell.length_b   1.000
_cell.length_c   1.000
_cell.angle_alpha   90.00
_cell.angle_beta   90.00
_cell.angle_gamma   90.00
#
_symmetry.space_group_name_H-M   'P 1'
#
loop_
_entity.id
_entity.type
_entity.pdbx_description
1 polymer ?
#
loop_
_entity_poly.entity_id
_entity_poly.type
_entity_poly.pdbx_seq_one_letter_code
_entity_poly.pdbx_strand_id
1 'polypeptide(L)'
;MPDPSFLDRVEEPFIKASIITKSDFIGNVMSLCIEKRGVIKSQTYLTTTRVELIFDMPLAEIVFDFYDRLKTVSKGYASFDYSPIGLQQSKLVRVDILLNGKPIDALSALIHTDNAYRMGKKICEKLKELIPRQQFDVPIQAAIGTKIIARETIKAVRKDVTAKCYGGDLSLIHI
;
A
#
# COMPACT_ATOMS: atom_id res chain seq x y z
N MET A 1 4.30 14.85 -12.37
CA MET A 1 3.95 15.60 -11.15
C MET A 1 4.90 16.77 -11.02
N PRO A 2 4.42 17.98 -10.74
CA PRO A 2 5.29 19.14 -10.59
C PRO A 2 6.17 19.00 -9.36
N ASP A 3 7.23 19.80 -9.33
CA ASP A 3 8.18 19.77 -8.23
C ASP A 3 7.47 20.13 -6.92
N PRO A 4 7.74 19.43 -5.81
CA PRO A 4 7.09 19.70 -4.53
C PRO A 4 7.18 21.16 -4.06
N SER A 5 8.24 21.85 -4.47
CA SER A 5 8.42 23.27 -4.11
C SER A 5 7.39 24.22 -4.71
N PHE A 6 6.66 23.78 -5.74
CA PHE A 6 5.64 24.58 -6.41
C PHE A 6 4.20 24.16 -6.08
N LEU A 7 4.04 23.24 -5.11
CA LEU A 7 2.72 22.76 -4.72
C LEU A 7 2.20 23.51 -3.52
N ASP A 8 1.12 24.25 -3.70
CA ASP A 8 0.44 24.91 -2.59
C ASP A 8 -0.36 23.90 -1.75
N ARG A 9 -1.01 22.98 -2.44
CA ARG A 9 -1.83 21.94 -1.80
C ARG A 9 -2.02 20.76 -2.73
N VAL A 10 -2.31 19.60 -2.14
CA VAL A 10 -2.69 18.40 -2.87
C VAL A 10 -4.12 18.05 -2.47
N GLU A 11 -4.95 17.80 -3.47
CA GLU A 11 -6.34 17.41 -3.27
C GLU A 11 -6.60 16.04 -3.89
N GLU A 12 -7.49 15.28 -3.27
CA GLU A 12 -7.94 14.00 -3.79
C GLU A 12 -9.47 13.94 -3.80
N PRO A 13 -10.07 13.15 -4.71
CA PRO A 13 -11.52 13.00 -4.74
C PRO A 13 -12.00 12.20 -3.53
N PHE A 14 -13.06 12.70 -2.93
CA PHE A 14 -13.75 12.06 -1.81
C PHE A 14 -15.14 11.62 -2.23
N ILE A 15 -15.64 10.61 -1.55
CA ILE A 15 -16.97 10.08 -1.73
C ILE A 15 -17.72 10.03 -0.40
N LYS A 16 -19.04 10.08 -0.50
CA LYS A 16 -19.94 9.75 0.58
C LYS A 16 -20.33 8.29 0.42
N ALA A 17 -19.85 7.45 1.33
CA ALA A 17 -20.13 6.02 1.33
C ALA A 17 -21.30 5.73 2.26
N SER A 18 -22.30 5.01 1.74
CA SER A 18 -23.43 4.50 2.53
C SER A 18 -23.30 2.98 2.63
N ILE A 19 -23.20 2.49 3.86
CA ILE A 19 -23.05 1.07 4.13
C ILE A 19 -24.20 0.63 5.02
N ILE A 20 -24.99 -0.34 4.54
CA ILE A 20 -26.07 -0.94 5.32
C ILE A 20 -25.64 -2.34 5.69
N THR A 21 -25.61 -2.62 6.98
CA THR A 21 -25.19 -3.93 7.50
C THR A 21 -26.02 -4.34 8.71
N LYS A 22 -25.83 -5.58 9.16
CA LYS A 22 -26.41 -6.04 10.41
C LYS A 22 -25.67 -5.40 11.59
N SER A 23 -26.41 -5.17 12.67
CA SER A 23 -25.88 -4.61 13.91
C SER A 23 -24.69 -5.39 14.48
N ASP A 24 -24.64 -6.71 14.26
CA ASP A 24 -23.55 -7.57 14.73
C ASP A 24 -22.19 -7.24 14.08
N PHE A 25 -22.19 -6.63 12.91
CA PHE A 25 -20.98 -6.34 12.14
C PHE A 25 -20.57 -4.87 12.16
N ILE A 26 -21.25 -4.02 12.91
CA ILE A 26 -20.97 -2.58 12.98
C ILE A 26 -19.50 -2.34 13.32
N GLY A 27 -18.99 -2.98 14.36
CA GLY A 27 -17.60 -2.82 14.82
C GLY A 27 -16.59 -3.17 13.74
N ASN A 28 -16.78 -4.28 13.04
CA ASN A 28 -15.89 -4.72 11.99
C ASN A 28 -15.91 -3.78 10.79
N VAL A 29 -17.09 -3.33 10.39
CA VAL A 29 -17.26 -2.40 9.28
C VAL A 29 -16.66 -1.04 9.62
N MET A 30 -16.89 -0.54 10.82
CA MET A 30 -16.29 0.73 11.27
C MET A 30 -14.78 0.65 11.29
N SER A 31 -14.20 -0.43 11.79
CA SER A 31 -12.75 -0.61 11.82
C SER A 31 -12.16 -0.61 10.41
N LEU A 32 -12.81 -1.28 9.46
CA LEU A 32 -12.39 -1.27 8.07
C LEU A 32 -12.43 0.13 7.47
N CYS A 33 -13.52 0.87 7.69
CA CYS A 33 -13.68 2.21 7.15
C CYS A 33 -12.63 3.19 7.73
N ILE A 34 -12.36 3.08 9.02
CA ILE A 34 -11.34 3.91 9.69
C ILE A 34 -9.95 3.57 9.14
N GLU A 35 -9.64 2.30 8.94
CA GLU A 35 -8.38 1.88 8.31
C GLU A 35 -8.21 2.49 6.93
N LYS A 36 -9.30 2.66 6.20
CA LYS A 36 -9.35 3.27 4.86
C LYS A 36 -9.52 4.80 4.91
N ARG A 37 -9.16 5.43 5.99
CA ARG A 37 -9.22 6.88 6.19
C ARG A 37 -10.64 7.45 6.12
N GLY A 38 -11.64 6.64 6.39
CA GLY A 38 -13.03 7.07 6.44
C GLY A 38 -13.34 7.86 7.70
N VAL A 39 -14.12 8.91 7.54
CA VAL A 39 -14.63 9.73 8.66
C VAL A 39 -16.11 9.50 8.76
N ILE A 40 -16.56 9.00 9.91
CA ILE A 40 -17.98 8.73 10.14
C ILE A 40 -18.78 10.03 10.20
N LYS A 41 -19.88 10.07 9.49
CA LYS A 41 -20.81 11.21 9.48
C LYS A 41 -22.09 10.92 10.24
N SER A 42 -22.63 9.72 10.07
CA SER A 42 -23.84 9.33 10.79
C SER A 42 -23.97 7.82 10.90
N GLN A 43 -24.72 7.42 11.91
CA GLN A 43 -25.12 6.04 12.14
C GLN A 43 -26.60 6.04 12.43
N THR A 44 -27.38 5.34 11.62
CA THR A 44 -28.85 5.31 11.73
C THR A 44 -29.34 3.88 11.73
N TYR A 45 -30.14 3.53 12.74
CA TYR A 45 -30.81 2.23 12.80
C TYR A 45 -32.05 2.26 11.90
N LEU A 46 -32.01 1.45 10.84
CA LEU A 46 -33.17 1.30 9.95
C LEU A 46 -34.20 0.36 10.55
N THR A 47 -33.70 -0.68 11.22
CA THR A 47 -34.51 -1.63 12.00
C THR A 47 -33.74 -2.01 13.26
N THR A 48 -34.27 -2.86 14.11
CA THR A 48 -33.57 -3.35 15.30
C THR A 48 -32.28 -4.12 14.97
N THR A 49 -32.17 -4.66 13.77
CA THR A 49 -31.03 -5.50 13.34
C THR A 49 -30.21 -4.90 12.19
N ARG A 50 -30.67 -3.82 11.57
CA ARG A 50 -30.00 -3.21 10.41
C ARG A 50 -29.65 -1.76 10.67
N VAL A 51 -28.43 -1.39 10.29
CA VAL A 51 -27.87 -0.08 10.51
C VAL A 51 -27.30 0.47 9.21
N GLU A 52 -27.53 1.73 8.98
CA GLU A 52 -26.86 2.49 7.92
C GLU A 52 -25.73 3.31 8.53
N LEU A 53 -24.55 3.18 7.94
CA LEU A 53 -23.35 3.94 8.30
C LEU A 53 -22.98 4.82 7.14
N ILE A 54 -22.82 6.12 7.40
CA ILE A 54 -22.39 7.09 6.39
C ILE A 54 -20.98 7.55 6.71
N PHE A 55 -20.10 7.43 5.74
CA PHE A 55 -18.71 7.86 5.84
C PHE A 55 -18.33 8.78 4.69
N ASP A 56 -17.47 9.75 4.98
CA ASP A 56 -16.70 10.43 3.93
C ASP A 56 -15.37 9.70 3.80
N MET A 57 -15.05 9.25 2.59
CA MET A 57 -13.86 8.44 2.32
C MET A 57 -13.15 8.90 1.05
N PRO A 58 -11.82 8.78 0.99
CA PRO A 58 -11.11 9.01 -0.26
C PRO A 58 -11.47 7.93 -1.28
N LEU A 59 -11.74 8.34 -2.51
CA LEU A 59 -12.07 7.40 -3.59
C LEU A 59 -10.95 6.39 -3.82
N ALA A 60 -9.70 6.81 -3.71
CA ALA A 60 -8.54 5.94 -3.91
C ALA A 60 -8.52 4.72 -2.98
N GLU A 61 -9.08 4.83 -1.79
CA GLU A 61 -9.09 3.73 -0.80
C GLU A 61 -10.13 2.66 -1.10
N ILE A 62 -11.12 2.95 -1.94
CA ILE A 62 -12.19 2.00 -2.25
C ILE A 62 -12.02 1.30 -3.61
N VAL A 63 -11.12 1.79 -4.46
CA VAL A 63 -10.98 1.32 -5.85
C VAL A 63 -10.48 -0.13 -5.93
N PHE A 64 -9.66 -0.56 -4.99
CA PHE A 64 -8.99 -1.87 -5.09
C PHE A 64 -9.75 -2.98 -4.35
N ASP A 65 -9.53 -3.09 -3.05
CA ASP A 65 -9.95 -4.26 -2.27
C ASP A 65 -11.05 -3.98 -1.25
N PHE A 66 -11.52 -2.74 -1.17
CA PHE A 66 -12.46 -2.33 -0.13
C PHE A 66 -13.75 -3.15 -0.15
N TYR A 67 -14.33 -3.34 -1.32
CA TYR A 67 -15.61 -4.05 -1.47
C TYR A 67 -15.48 -5.52 -1.05
N ASP A 68 -14.40 -6.17 -1.46
CA ASP A 68 -14.15 -7.56 -1.09
C ASP A 68 -13.92 -7.71 0.42
N ARG A 69 -13.17 -6.79 1.00
CA ARG A 69 -12.94 -6.77 2.44
C ARG A 69 -14.23 -6.48 3.21
N LEU A 70 -15.06 -5.57 2.71
CA LEU A 70 -16.35 -5.26 3.30
C LEU A 70 -17.25 -6.50 3.35
N LYS A 71 -17.31 -7.25 2.26
CA LYS A 71 -18.06 -8.52 2.23
C LYS A 71 -17.50 -9.51 3.24
N THR A 72 -16.19 -9.62 3.34
CA THR A 72 -15.55 -10.55 4.25
C THR A 72 -15.84 -10.22 5.71
N VAL A 73 -15.68 -8.95 6.12
CA VAL A 73 -15.88 -8.55 7.52
C VAL A 73 -17.35 -8.55 7.93
N SER A 74 -18.25 -8.45 6.98
CA SER A 74 -19.70 -8.49 7.22
C SER A 74 -20.34 -9.85 6.89
N LYS A 75 -19.54 -10.84 6.51
CA LYS A 75 -20.02 -12.16 6.08
C LYS A 75 -21.07 -12.09 4.97
N GLY A 76 -20.95 -11.12 4.07
CA GLY A 76 -21.87 -10.90 2.98
C GLY A 76 -23.13 -10.10 3.32
N TYR A 77 -23.29 -9.63 4.56
CA TYR A 77 -24.47 -8.90 5.00
C TYR A 77 -24.38 -7.38 4.82
N ALA A 78 -23.29 -6.85 4.26
CA ALA A 78 -23.17 -5.43 3.99
C ALA A 78 -23.51 -5.12 2.54
N SER A 79 -24.30 -4.07 2.34
CA SER A 79 -24.48 -3.43 1.04
C SER A 79 -23.74 -2.10 1.06
N PHE A 80 -23.22 -1.71 -0.10
CA PHE A 80 -22.38 -0.54 -0.24
C PHE A 80 -22.81 0.28 -1.45
N ASP A 81 -22.98 1.56 -1.23
CA ASP A 81 -23.24 2.54 -2.27
C ASP A 81 -22.44 3.79 -1.99
N TYR A 82 -22.10 4.56 -3.04
CA TYR A 82 -21.35 5.78 -2.87
C TYR A 82 -21.71 6.83 -3.90
N SER A 83 -21.46 8.09 -3.55
CA SER A 83 -21.60 9.23 -4.43
C SER A 83 -20.42 10.19 -4.25
N PRO A 84 -19.96 10.84 -5.34
CA PRO A 84 -18.87 11.81 -5.23
C PRO A 84 -19.32 13.04 -4.44
N ILE A 85 -18.41 13.58 -3.62
CA ILE A 85 -18.65 14.81 -2.86
C ILE A 85 -17.62 15.90 -3.19
N GLY A 86 -16.74 15.66 -4.16
CA GLY A 86 -15.77 16.63 -4.64
C GLY A 86 -14.36 16.36 -4.17
N LEU A 87 -13.50 17.34 -4.34
CA LEU A 87 -12.10 17.26 -3.97
C LEU A 87 -11.91 17.80 -2.56
N GLN A 88 -11.07 17.12 -1.78
CA GLN A 88 -10.68 17.57 -0.44
C GLN A 88 -9.17 17.53 -0.31
N GLN A 89 -8.64 18.46 0.45
CA GLN A 89 -7.20 18.55 0.70
C GLN A 89 -6.74 17.32 1.49
N SER A 90 -5.65 16.72 1.04
CA SER A 90 -5.05 15.56 1.67
C SER A 90 -3.54 15.65 1.70
N LYS A 91 -2.95 15.01 2.70
CA LYS A 91 -1.49 14.94 2.85
C LYS A 91 -0.96 13.78 2.02
N LEU A 92 -0.93 13.95 0.72
CA LEU A 92 -0.37 12.97 -0.20
C LEU A 92 1.10 13.25 -0.44
N VAL A 93 1.89 12.21 -0.53
CA VAL A 93 3.32 12.28 -0.87
C VAL A 93 3.59 11.33 -2.03
N ARG A 94 4.57 11.70 -2.85
CA ARG A 94 5.06 10.83 -3.91
C ARG A 94 6.08 9.87 -3.31
N VAL A 95 5.81 8.58 -3.44
CA VAL A 95 6.73 7.52 -3.07
C VAL A 95 7.37 6.99 -4.34
N ASP A 96 8.68 7.11 -4.44
CA ASP A 96 9.47 6.59 -5.54
C ASP A 96 10.10 5.26 -5.16
N ILE A 97 10.15 4.34 -6.10
CA ILE A 97 10.84 3.06 -5.94
C ILE A 97 12.15 3.12 -6.71
N LEU A 98 13.22 2.81 -6.01
CA LEU A 98 14.58 2.83 -6.55
C LEU A 98 15.07 1.38 -6.65
N LEU A 99 15.51 1.00 -7.83
CA LEU A 99 16.20 -0.27 -8.06
C LEU A 99 17.65 0.04 -8.39
N ASN A 100 18.55 -0.49 -7.58
CA ASN A 100 19.99 -0.26 -7.72
C ASN A 100 20.34 1.25 -7.78
N GLY A 101 19.66 2.04 -6.97
CA GLY A 101 19.83 3.48 -6.88
C GLY A 101 19.15 4.30 -7.96
N LYS A 102 18.49 3.65 -8.92
CA LYS A 102 17.79 4.33 -10.03
C LYS A 102 16.29 4.34 -9.81
N PRO A 103 15.63 5.50 -9.90
CA PRO A 103 14.17 5.58 -9.76
C PRO A 103 13.47 4.92 -10.94
N ILE A 104 12.40 4.19 -10.63
CA ILE A 104 11.53 3.56 -11.62
C ILE A 104 10.21 4.32 -11.64
N ASP A 105 10.00 5.13 -12.67
CA ASP A 105 8.82 6.00 -12.76
C ASP A 105 7.51 5.22 -12.79
N ALA A 106 7.48 4.06 -13.41
CA ALA A 106 6.29 3.22 -13.49
C ALA A 106 5.81 2.72 -12.11
N LEU A 107 6.68 2.72 -11.11
CA LEU A 107 6.38 2.28 -9.75
C LEU A 107 6.17 3.44 -8.77
N SER A 108 6.28 4.67 -9.23
CA SER A 108 6.01 5.85 -8.41
C SER A 108 4.51 5.95 -8.14
N ALA A 109 4.15 6.29 -6.91
CA ALA A 109 2.76 6.41 -6.52
C ALA A 109 2.54 7.59 -5.56
N LEU A 110 1.34 8.17 -5.64
CA LEU A 110 0.87 9.15 -4.67
C LEU A 110 0.15 8.41 -3.56
N ILE A 111 0.68 8.51 -2.36
CA ILE A 111 0.19 7.76 -1.20
C ILE A 111 0.01 8.74 -0.04
N HIS A 112 -1.05 8.54 0.75
CA HIS A 112 -1.24 9.33 1.97
C HIS A 112 -0.07 9.12 2.94
N THR A 113 0.35 10.18 3.61
CA THR A 113 1.53 10.17 4.49
C THR A 113 1.48 9.04 5.52
N ASP A 114 0.30 8.80 6.10
CA ASP A 114 0.13 7.76 7.13
C ASP A 114 0.33 6.35 6.61
N ASN A 115 0.09 6.14 5.32
CA ASN A 115 0.22 4.84 4.66
C ASN A 115 1.53 4.68 3.89
N ALA A 116 2.30 5.76 3.70
CA ALA A 116 3.47 5.77 2.83
C ALA A 116 4.52 4.73 3.26
N TYR A 117 4.85 4.67 4.55
CA TYR A 117 5.82 3.70 5.07
C TYR A 117 5.36 2.26 4.85
N ARG A 118 4.12 1.96 5.23
CA ARG A 118 3.55 0.61 5.11
C ARG A 118 3.50 0.16 3.65
N MET A 119 3.04 1.03 2.76
CA MET A 119 2.95 0.71 1.34
C MET A 119 4.33 0.59 0.68
N GLY A 120 5.24 1.49 1.02
CA GLY A 120 6.62 1.42 0.54
C GLY A 120 7.30 0.12 0.93
N LYS A 121 7.15 -0.28 2.18
CA LYS A 121 7.69 -1.56 2.69
C LYS A 121 7.07 -2.75 1.95
N LYS A 122 5.75 -2.75 1.79
CA LYS A 122 5.03 -3.83 1.11
C LYS A 122 5.44 -3.96 -0.35
N ILE A 123 5.63 -2.85 -1.05
CA ILE A 123 6.10 -2.85 -2.44
C ILE A 123 7.52 -3.40 -2.53
N CYS A 124 8.42 -2.98 -1.65
CA CYS A 124 9.80 -3.49 -1.61
C CYS A 124 9.86 -4.99 -1.35
N GLU A 125 9.06 -5.48 -0.41
CA GLU A 125 8.96 -6.92 -0.10
C GLU A 125 8.45 -7.70 -1.32
N LYS A 126 7.41 -7.19 -1.97
CA LYS A 126 6.83 -7.83 -3.14
C LYS A 126 7.79 -7.88 -4.32
N LEU A 127 8.52 -6.80 -4.56
CA LEU A 127 9.54 -6.76 -5.60
C LEU A 127 10.68 -7.74 -5.32
N LYS A 128 11.08 -7.86 -4.05
CA LYS A 128 12.10 -8.83 -3.66
C LYS A 128 11.68 -10.27 -3.96
N GLU A 129 10.40 -10.59 -3.82
CA GLU A 129 9.87 -11.90 -4.16
C GLU A 129 9.80 -12.14 -5.68
N LEU A 130 9.44 -11.11 -6.44
CA LEU A 130 9.17 -11.21 -7.87
C LEU A 130 10.43 -11.13 -8.73
N ILE A 131 11.43 -10.33 -8.34
CA ILE A 131 12.65 -10.14 -9.12
C ILE A 131 13.61 -11.29 -8.84
N PRO A 132 14.05 -12.02 -9.88
CA PRO A 132 14.98 -13.12 -9.68
C PRO A 132 16.35 -12.61 -9.26
N ARG A 133 17.10 -13.46 -8.58
CA ARG A 133 18.46 -13.15 -8.17
C ARG A 133 19.36 -12.92 -9.37
N GLN A 134 20.21 -11.92 -9.25
CA GLN A 134 21.19 -11.55 -10.26
C GLN A 134 22.61 -11.95 -9.81
N GLN A 135 23.60 -11.63 -10.61
CA GLN A 135 25.01 -11.89 -10.28
C GLN A 135 25.54 -10.98 -9.17
N PHE A 136 24.82 -9.93 -8.85
CA PHE A 136 25.17 -8.94 -7.83
C PHE A 136 23.94 -8.63 -6.95
N ASP A 137 24.19 -8.07 -5.80
CA ASP A 137 23.11 -7.63 -4.91
C ASP A 137 22.34 -6.47 -5.54
N VAL A 138 21.02 -6.52 -5.49
CA VAL A 138 20.14 -5.46 -5.99
C VAL A 138 19.39 -4.85 -4.82
N PRO A 139 19.73 -3.64 -4.40
CA PRO A 139 18.97 -2.93 -3.38
C PRO A 139 17.67 -2.39 -3.97
N ILE A 140 16.58 -2.58 -3.23
CA ILE A 140 15.27 -2.03 -3.51
C ILE A 140 14.97 -1.03 -2.42
N GLN A 141 14.62 0.20 -2.80
CA GLN A 141 14.33 1.25 -1.84
C GLN A 141 13.03 1.95 -2.19
N ALA A 142 12.29 2.34 -1.17
CA ALA A 142 11.17 3.26 -1.31
C ALA A 142 11.59 4.60 -0.69
N ALA A 143 11.36 5.69 -1.40
CA ALA A 143 11.81 7.01 -0.97
C ALA A 143 10.74 8.07 -1.16
N ILE A 144 10.73 9.03 -0.25
CA ILE A 144 9.97 10.27 -0.36
C ILE A 144 10.99 11.38 -0.54
N GLY A 145 11.12 11.90 -1.76
CA GLY A 145 12.18 12.85 -2.10
C GLY A 145 13.54 12.21 -1.90
N THR A 146 14.33 12.74 -0.98
CA THR A 146 15.66 12.21 -0.64
C THR A 146 15.65 11.23 0.53
N LYS A 147 14.52 11.11 1.23
CA LYS A 147 14.41 10.27 2.42
C LYS A 147 14.01 8.85 2.06
N ILE A 148 14.84 7.88 2.42
CA ILE A 148 14.54 6.46 2.26
C ILE A 148 13.61 6.03 3.42
N ILE A 149 12.44 5.49 3.08
CA ILE A 149 11.45 5.05 4.07
C ILE A 149 11.38 3.53 4.22
N ALA A 150 11.80 2.79 3.22
CA ALA A 150 11.85 1.32 3.26
C ALA A 150 12.98 0.80 2.39
N ARG A 151 13.52 -0.35 2.75
CA ARG A 151 14.63 -0.96 2.04
C ARG A 151 14.57 -2.48 2.10
N GLU A 152 14.84 -3.11 0.97
CA GLU A 152 15.07 -4.54 0.85
C GLU A 152 16.25 -4.79 -0.07
N THR A 153 16.84 -5.98 -0.01
CA THR A 153 17.94 -6.35 -0.88
C THR A 153 17.71 -7.74 -1.46
N ILE A 154 17.83 -7.85 -2.78
CA ILE A 154 17.88 -9.12 -3.47
C ILE A 154 19.35 -9.56 -3.48
N LYS A 155 19.65 -10.60 -2.73
CA LYS A 155 21.02 -11.11 -2.66
C LYS A 155 21.44 -11.74 -3.96
N ALA A 156 22.71 -11.56 -4.29
CA ALA A 156 23.32 -12.17 -5.46
C ALA A 156 23.22 -13.70 -5.40
N VAL A 157 23.20 -14.33 -6.56
CA VAL A 157 23.38 -15.76 -6.66
C VAL A 157 24.79 -16.09 -6.23
N ARG A 158 24.92 -16.83 -5.14
CA ARG A 158 26.23 -17.26 -4.66
C ARG A 158 26.57 -18.59 -5.29
N LYS A 159 27.70 -18.64 -5.94
CA LYS A 159 28.31 -19.90 -6.33
C LYS A 159 28.81 -20.59 -5.06
N ASP A 160 28.77 -21.90 -5.06
CA ASP A 160 29.36 -22.68 -3.99
C ASP A 160 30.88 -22.53 -4.02
N VAL A 161 31.37 -21.59 -3.25
CA VAL A 161 32.79 -21.29 -3.16
C VAL A 161 33.58 -22.47 -2.61
N THR A 162 32.98 -23.22 -1.70
CA THR A 162 33.60 -24.39 -1.11
C THR A 162 33.84 -25.47 -2.17
N ALA A 163 32.85 -25.75 -3.00
CA ALA A 163 33.00 -26.70 -4.09
C ALA A 163 34.07 -26.25 -5.09
N LYS A 164 34.16 -24.98 -5.37
CA LYS A 164 35.13 -24.45 -6.27
C LYS A 164 36.55 -24.38 -5.70
N CYS A 165 36.67 -24.05 -4.44
CA CYS A 165 37.95 -23.89 -3.80
C CYS A 165 38.57 -25.17 -3.33
N TYR A 166 37.76 -26.15 -2.94
CA TYR A 166 38.21 -27.40 -2.37
C TYR A 166 37.90 -28.57 -3.24
N GLY A 167 36.95 -28.46 -4.03
CA GLY A 167 36.64 -29.44 -5.06
C GLY A 167 37.51 -29.29 -6.23
N GLY A 168 38.43 -28.56 -6.09
CA GLY A 168 39.22 -28.43 -7.06
C GLY A 168 39.81 -27.23 -7.22
N ASP A 169 39.73 -26.53 -6.58
CA ASP A 169 40.31 -25.54 -6.79
C ASP A 169 41.09 -25.16 -5.86
N LEU A 170 41.39 -25.78 -5.21
CA LEU A 170 42.29 -25.43 -4.61
C LEU A 170 43.31 -25.58 -5.27
N SER A 171 43.15 -25.74 -6.08
CA SER A 171 43.99 -25.51 -6.57
C SER A 171 43.96 -24.35 -6.94
N LEU A 172 43.72 -24.11 -6.69
CA LEU A 172 43.90 -23.34 -6.67
C LEU A 172 44.26 -22.88 -6.06
N ILE A 173 44.37 -23.45 -5.58
CA ILE A 173 44.80 -23.47 -5.10
C ILE A 173 45.14 -24.13 -5.01
N HIS A 174 45.20 -24.90 -5.48
CA HIS A 174 45.50 -25.51 -5.67
C HIS A 174 45.80 -25.59 -5.90
N ILE A 175 46.24 -25.63 -5.78
CA ILE A 175 46.78 -25.76 -6.12
C ILE A 175 46.69 -25.51 -6.49
#